data_2d6025ad51320f40bab64073930ce91e
#
_entry.id   2d6025ad51320f40bab64073930ce91e
#
_cell.length_a   1.000
_cell.length_b   1.000
_cell.length_c   1.000
_cell.angle_alpha   90.00
_cell.angle_beta   90.00
_cell.angle_gamma   90.00
#
_symmetry.space_group_name_H-M   'P 1'
#
loop_
_entity.id
_entity.type
_entity.pdbx_description
1 polymer ?
#
loop_
_entity_poly.entity_id
_entity_poly.type
_entity_poly.pdbx_seq_one_letter_code
_entity_poly.pdbx_strand_id
1 'polypeptide(L)'
;IGDGKNNYIHLGERDCSVQRKNQKLIEESPCAAITEETRNAMCTDAVKVANASNYRSAGTIEFLVTDEAYYFIEMNARIQVEHTVTEMRANRDLLQAQLYLMINGELPFTQEDIVFDGHVIEARINAENPERQFQPSPGKVEALHLPQGFNVRVDSLLYQGYTVSPYYDSLVAKVIVKAPDRQRAINKLKVTLDEMVIDGFTTTADFLYAVLSYPLYADGDAKEVDIKFLDRHQIIKGVS
;
A
#
# COMPACT_ATOMS: atom_id res chain seq x y z
N ILE A 1 4.76 14.34 6.92
CA ILE A 1 6.19 14.61 7.21
C ILE A 1 6.32 15.93 7.96
N GLY A 2 7.19 16.01 8.96
CA GLY A 2 7.38 17.20 9.80
C GLY A 2 8.85 17.49 10.12
N ASP A 3 9.16 18.77 10.33
CA ASP A 3 10.52 19.19 10.73
C ASP A 3 10.74 19.22 12.25
N GLY A 4 9.70 18.92 13.02
CA GLY A 4 9.72 18.96 14.48
C GLY A 4 9.68 20.38 15.08
N LYS A 5 9.37 21.38 14.27
CA LYS A 5 9.25 22.78 14.66
C LYS A 5 7.85 23.32 14.35
N ASN A 6 7.67 23.82 13.13
CA ASN A 6 6.40 24.44 12.73
C ASN A 6 5.93 24.01 11.32
N ASN A 7 6.74 23.24 10.58
CA ASN A 7 6.39 22.83 9.23
C ASN A 7 5.97 21.35 9.23
N TYR A 8 4.70 21.14 8.96
CA TYR A 8 4.09 19.82 8.86
C TYR A 8 3.25 19.75 7.58
N ILE A 9 3.47 18.71 6.79
CA ILE A 9 2.88 18.52 5.47
C ILE A 9 2.21 17.14 5.45
N HIS A 10 0.98 17.06 4.95
CA HIS A 10 0.37 15.79 4.63
C HIS A 10 0.58 15.42 3.16
N LEU A 11 0.66 14.14 2.89
CA LEU A 11 0.83 13.56 1.56
C LEU A 11 -0.39 12.72 1.15
N GLY A 12 -1.57 13.13 1.61
CA GLY A 12 -2.81 12.43 1.37
C GLY A 12 -2.98 11.21 2.28
N GLU A 13 -3.96 10.41 1.95
CA GLU A 13 -4.31 9.18 2.66
C GLU A 13 -4.06 7.94 1.80
N ARG A 14 -4.07 6.79 2.46
CA ARG A 14 -4.10 5.45 1.87
C ARG A 14 -5.23 4.64 2.47
N ASP A 15 -5.91 3.87 1.65
CA ASP A 15 -6.81 2.81 2.11
C ASP A 15 -6.02 1.52 2.27
N CYS A 16 -6.10 0.94 3.45
CA CYS A 16 -5.44 -0.31 3.82
C CYS A 16 -6.46 -1.35 4.32
N SER A 17 -7.71 -1.25 3.86
CA SER A 17 -8.81 -2.10 4.34
C SER A 17 -8.67 -3.56 3.89
N VAL A 18 -8.04 -3.82 2.74
CA VAL A 18 -7.83 -5.19 2.27
C VAL A 18 -6.69 -5.84 3.03
N GLN A 19 -7.05 -6.55 4.08
CA GLN A 19 -6.12 -7.18 5.00
C GLN A 19 -6.60 -8.54 5.47
N ARG A 20 -5.67 -9.39 5.89
CA ARG A 20 -5.93 -10.69 6.49
C ARG A 20 -5.24 -10.76 7.85
N LYS A 21 -5.99 -11.04 8.93
CA LYS A 21 -5.45 -11.11 10.30
C LYS A 21 -4.57 -9.90 10.64
N ASN A 22 -5.03 -8.70 10.31
CA ASN A 22 -4.33 -7.42 10.48
C ASN A 22 -3.04 -7.26 9.64
N GLN A 23 -2.81 -8.11 8.65
CA GLN A 23 -1.75 -7.94 7.66
C GLN A 23 -2.34 -7.35 6.39
N LYS A 24 -1.91 -6.15 6.03
CA LYS A 24 -2.29 -5.44 4.81
C LYS A 24 -1.82 -6.23 3.59
N LEU A 25 -2.65 -6.35 2.57
CA LEU A 25 -2.38 -7.11 1.34
C LEU A 25 -2.50 -6.28 0.07
N ILE A 26 -3.47 -5.36 0.04
CA ILE A 26 -3.64 -4.37 -1.02
C ILE A 26 -3.84 -3.02 -0.36
N GLU A 27 -3.12 -2.02 -0.85
CA GLU A 27 -3.25 -0.64 -0.42
C GLU A 27 -3.50 0.26 -1.63
N GLU A 28 -4.39 1.23 -1.48
CA GLU A 28 -4.71 2.16 -2.56
C GLU A 28 -4.76 3.62 -2.11
N SER A 29 -4.54 4.53 -3.03
CA SER A 29 -4.71 5.96 -2.82
C SER A 29 -5.16 6.62 -4.13
N PRO A 30 -6.21 7.48 -4.09
CA PRO A 30 -7.00 7.84 -2.92
C PRO A 30 -7.94 6.71 -2.48
N CYS A 31 -8.38 6.75 -1.22
CA CYS A 31 -9.46 5.90 -0.73
C CYS A 31 -10.75 6.23 -1.47
N ALA A 32 -11.34 5.22 -2.13
CA ALA A 32 -12.59 5.40 -2.88
C ALA A 32 -13.84 5.40 -1.98
N ALA A 33 -13.71 4.91 -0.74
CA ALA A 33 -14.83 4.76 0.19
C ALA A 33 -15.17 6.03 0.98
N ILE A 34 -14.30 7.06 0.98
CA ILE A 34 -14.49 8.28 1.76
C ILE A 34 -14.72 9.49 0.87
N THR A 35 -15.45 10.48 1.41
CA THR A 35 -15.65 11.76 0.73
C THR A 35 -14.39 12.63 0.76
N GLU A 36 -14.31 13.61 -0.12
CA GLU A 36 -13.22 14.58 -0.10
C GLU A 36 -13.20 15.42 1.18
N GLU A 37 -14.37 15.73 1.73
CA GLU A 37 -14.50 16.43 3.01
C GLU A 37 -13.87 15.61 4.15
N THR A 38 -14.22 14.33 4.25
CA THR A 38 -13.64 13.41 5.25
C THR A 38 -12.14 13.31 5.08
N ARG A 39 -11.65 13.15 3.85
CA ARG A 39 -10.23 13.10 3.51
C ARG A 39 -9.48 14.32 4.01
N ASN A 40 -9.99 15.51 3.69
CA ASN A 40 -9.37 16.77 4.06
C ASN A 40 -9.36 16.98 5.59
N ALA A 41 -10.43 16.58 6.28
CA ALA A 41 -10.50 16.62 7.73
C ALA A 41 -9.46 15.68 8.37
N MET A 42 -9.37 14.44 7.90
CA MET A 42 -8.38 13.46 8.37
C MET A 42 -6.94 13.95 8.15
N CYS A 43 -6.63 14.47 6.96
CA CYS A 43 -5.31 15.02 6.66
C CYS A 43 -4.96 16.20 7.58
N THR A 44 -5.94 17.09 7.84
CA THR A 44 -5.78 18.22 8.76
C THR A 44 -5.50 17.75 10.18
N ASP A 45 -6.25 16.75 10.66
CA ASP A 45 -6.07 16.22 12.01
C ASP A 45 -4.76 15.44 12.15
N ALA A 46 -4.32 14.74 11.10
CA ALA A 46 -3.00 14.11 11.08
C ALA A 46 -1.87 15.13 11.25
N VAL A 47 -1.96 16.29 10.57
CA VAL A 47 -1.00 17.40 10.74
C VAL A 47 -1.06 17.97 12.16
N LYS A 48 -2.25 18.12 12.75
CA LYS A 48 -2.38 18.59 14.14
C LYS A 48 -1.72 17.63 15.15
N VAL A 49 -1.91 16.31 14.99
CA VAL A 49 -1.27 15.30 15.85
C VAL A 49 0.24 15.38 15.73
N ALA A 50 0.77 15.44 14.51
CA ALA A 50 2.21 15.55 14.27
C ALA A 50 2.79 16.83 14.87
N ASN A 51 2.10 17.98 14.73
CA ASN A 51 2.51 19.24 15.30
C ASN A 51 2.49 19.21 16.84
N ALA A 52 1.40 18.72 17.44
CA ALA A 52 1.27 18.65 18.92
C ALA A 52 2.34 17.75 19.55
N SER A 53 2.85 16.76 18.82
CA SER A 53 3.94 15.88 19.27
C SER A 53 5.34 16.37 18.91
N ASN A 54 5.47 17.51 18.24
CA ASN A 54 6.74 18.00 17.66
C ASN A 54 7.45 16.93 16.84
N TYR A 55 6.67 16.14 16.09
CA TYR A 55 7.20 15.00 15.36
C TYR A 55 8.14 15.42 14.24
N ARG A 56 9.32 14.79 14.19
CA ARG A 56 10.33 15.05 13.17
C ARG A 56 10.61 13.80 12.37
N SER A 57 10.16 13.72 11.18
CA SER A 57 10.39 12.69 10.14
C SER A 57 9.11 12.45 9.34
N ALA A 58 9.11 11.42 8.48
CA ALA A 58 7.90 10.85 7.91
C ALA A 58 7.24 9.90 8.91
N GLY A 59 5.94 9.98 9.03
CA GLY A 59 5.13 9.13 9.89
C GLY A 59 3.74 8.92 9.30
N THR A 60 2.95 8.04 9.90
CA THR A 60 1.57 7.78 9.49
C THR A 60 0.65 7.82 10.70
N ILE A 61 -0.47 8.51 10.53
CA ILE A 61 -1.59 8.47 11.47
C ILE A 61 -2.62 7.49 10.90
N GLU A 62 -2.99 6.50 11.68
CA GLU A 62 -4.02 5.54 11.29
C GLU A 62 -5.37 5.92 11.89
N PHE A 63 -6.40 5.86 11.06
CA PHE A 63 -7.78 6.13 11.42
C PHE A 63 -8.68 4.94 11.07
N LEU A 64 -9.66 4.68 11.91
CA LEU A 64 -10.81 3.84 11.57
C LEU A 64 -11.92 4.77 11.09
N VAL A 65 -12.43 4.54 9.89
CA VAL A 65 -13.51 5.33 9.30
C VAL A 65 -14.80 4.52 9.30
N THR A 66 -15.90 5.16 9.70
CA THR A 66 -17.26 4.64 9.62
C THR A 66 -18.11 5.57 8.75
N ASP A 67 -19.36 5.22 8.48
CA ASP A 67 -20.27 6.11 7.74
C ASP A 67 -20.54 7.45 8.46
N GLU A 68 -20.38 7.48 9.79
CA GLU A 68 -20.73 8.65 10.61
C GLU A 68 -19.52 9.50 11.01
N ALA A 69 -18.35 8.87 11.20
CA ALA A 69 -17.17 9.54 11.75
C ALA A 69 -15.87 8.78 11.44
N TYR A 70 -14.75 9.41 11.76
CA TYR A 70 -13.45 8.73 11.79
C TYR A 70 -12.82 8.85 13.19
N TYR A 71 -12.04 7.84 13.55
CA TYR A 71 -11.46 7.70 14.88
C TYR A 71 -9.97 7.45 14.79
N PHE A 72 -9.18 8.20 15.53
CA PHE A 72 -7.74 7.97 15.67
C PHE A 72 -7.49 6.60 16.30
N ILE A 73 -6.58 5.82 15.71
CA ILE A 73 -6.13 4.54 16.24
C ILE A 73 -4.74 4.70 16.84
N GLU A 74 -3.76 5.03 15.99
CA GLU A 74 -2.37 5.11 16.39
C GLU A 74 -1.55 6.01 15.47
N MET A 75 -0.34 6.34 15.90
CA MET A 75 0.70 6.94 15.07
C MET A 75 1.87 5.98 14.91
N ASN A 76 2.16 5.65 13.68
CA ASN A 76 3.37 4.92 13.30
C ASN A 76 4.52 5.92 13.07
N ALA A 77 5.42 6.04 14.05
CA ALA A 77 6.54 6.97 14.03
C ALA A 77 7.71 6.44 13.15
N ARG A 78 7.42 5.97 11.97
CA ARG A 78 8.36 5.41 10.99
C ARG A 78 7.75 5.45 9.60
N ILE A 79 8.58 5.23 8.58
CA ILE A 79 8.05 4.92 7.25
C ILE A 79 7.36 3.55 7.26
N GLN A 80 6.28 3.42 6.51
CA GLN A 80 5.53 2.17 6.39
C GLN A 80 5.87 1.44 5.08
N VAL A 81 5.51 0.16 4.98
CA VAL A 81 5.72 -0.66 3.79
C VAL A 81 5.04 -0.03 2.57
N GLU A 82 3.83 0.46 2.76
CA GLU A 82 2.95 1.06 1.74
C GLU A 82 3.27 2.53 1.40
N HIS A 83 4.43 3.07 1.83
CA HIS A 83 4.84 4.43 1.46
C HIS A 83 4.93 4.67 -0.05
N THR A 84 5.21 3.62 -0.80
CA THR A 84 5.32 3.63 -2.26
C THR A 84 4.04 4.06 -2.98
N VAL A 85 2.86 3.78 -2.40
CA VAL A 85 1.57 4.29 -2.89
C VAL A 85 1.54 5.82 -2.82
N THR A 86 1.93 6.38 -1.67
CA THR A 86 2.02 7.83 -1.48
C THR A 86 3.05 8.46 -2.43
N GLU A 87 4.24 7.85 -2.56
CA GLU A 87 5.31 8.35 -3.43
C GLU A 87 4.85 8.45 -4.88
N MET A 88 4.22 7.41 -5.42
CA MET A 88 3.76 7.40 -6.80
C MET A 88 2.61 8.38 -7.05
N ARG A 89 1.72 8.58 -6.05
CA ARG A 89 0.60 9.51 -6.19
C ARG A 89 1.02 10.97 -6.05
N ALA A 90 1.90 11.27 -5.08
CA ALA A 90 2.40 12.62 -4.81
C ALA A 90 3.62 12.99 -5.67
N ASN A 91 4.19 12.05 -6.40
CA ASN A 91 5.44 12.21 -7.15
C ASN A 91 6.56 12.79 -6.29
N ARG A 92 6.77 12.19 -5.11
CA ARG A 92 7.79 12.58 -4.12
C ARG A 92 8.46 11.34 -3.53
N ASP A 93 9.77 11.35 -3.45
CA ASP A 93 10.57 10.32 -2.77
C ASP A 93 10.62 10.64 -1.27
N LEU A 94 9.97 9.79 -0.46
CA LEU A 94 9.87 10.00 0.99
C LEU A 94 11.16 9.64 1.71
N LEU A 95 11.91 8.67 1.22
CA LEU A 95 13.22 8.31 1.78
C LEU A 95 14.23 9.43 1.55
N GLN A 96 14.25 9.98 0.35
CA GLN A 96 15.06 11.14 0.03
C GLN A 96 14.67 12.36 0.89
N ALA A 97 13.38 12.59 1.07
CA ALA A 97 12.88 13.68 1.92
C ALA A 97 13.28 13.52 3.39
N GLN A 98 13.25 12.28 3.93
CA GLN A 98 13.73 12.00 5.28
C GLN A 98 15.24 12.28 5.42
N LEU A 99 16.05 11.83 4.45
CA LEU A 99 17.49 12.09 4.45
C LEU A 99 17.80 13.59 4.34
N TYR A 100 17.10 14.30 3.46
CA TYR A 100 17.24 15.74 3.32
C TYR A 100 16.94 16.47 4.64
N LEU A 101 15.82 16.13 5.29
CA LEU A 101 15.43 16.66 6.58
C LEU A 101 16.48 16.39 7.67
N MET A 102 17.07 15.19 7.69
CA MET A 102 18.11 14.85 8.65
C MET A 102 19.36 15.71 8.49
N ILE A 103 19.76 15.96 7.25
CA ILE A 103 20.99 16.71 6.91
C ILE A 103 20.78 18.21 7.10
N ASN A 104 19.69 18.76 6.58
CA ASN A 104 19.47 20.19 6.45
C ASN A 104 18.61 20.77 7.59
N GLY A 105 17.85 19.93 8.32
CA GLY A 105 16.98 20.37 9.42
C GLY A 105 15.68 21.06 8.98
N GLU A 106 15.32 20.96 7.71
CA GLU A 106 14.13 21.54 7.08
C GLU A 106 13.52 20.58 6.05
N LEU A 107 12.26 20.78 5.67
CA LEU A 107 11.61 19.98 4.63
C LEU A 107 12.06 20.44 3.24
N PRO A 108 12.17 19.48 2.26
CA PRO A 108 12.61 19.80 0.89
C PRO A 108 11.49 20.39 0.00
N PHE A 109 10.25 20.48 0.50
CA PHE A 109 9.07 20.99 -0.20
C PHE A 109 8.03 21.51 0.79
N THR A 110 7.09 22.32 0.31
CA THR A 110 5.96 22.86 1.05
C THR A 110 4.67 22.08 0.76
N GLN A 111 3.57 22.40 1.45
CA GLN A 111 2.26 21.76 1.16
C GLN A 111 1.76 22.09 -0.26
N GLU A 112 2.04 23.30 -0.73
CA GLU A 112 1.63 23.79 -2.05
C GLU A 112 2.36 23.08 -3.20
N ASP A 113 3.53 22.51 -2.92
CA ASP A 113 4.30 21.71 -3.88
C ASP A 113 3.75 20.29 -4.07
N ILE A 114 2.81 19.87 -3.22
CA ILE A 114 2.23 18.52 -3.27
C ILE A 114 1.04 18.53 -4.25
N VAL A 115 1.24 17.87 -5.38
CA VAL A 115 0.20 17.66 -6.38
C VAL A 115 -0.10 16.18 -6.47
N PHE A 116 -1.35 15.82 -6.20
CA PHE A 116 -1.81 14.44 -6.34
C PHE A 116 -2.28 14.15 -7.76
N ASP A 117 -1.86 13.01 -8.30
CA ASP A 117 -2.19 12.61 -9.66
C ASP A 117 -2.58 11.14 -9.74
N GLY A 118 -3.73 10.89 -10.34
CA GLY A 118 -4.24 9.56 -10.62
C GLY A 118 -4.62 8.74 -9.39
N HIS A 119 -4.74 7.44 -9.62
CA HIS A 119 -5.03 6.40 -8.62
C HIS A 119 -3.89 5.39 -8.60
N VAL A 120 -3.40 5.05 -7.41
CA VAL A 120 -2.28 4.15 -7.20
C VAL A 120 -2.75 2.98 -6.35
N ILE A 121 -2.36 1.76 -6.74
CA ILE A 121 -2.64 0.53 -5.98
C ILE A 121 -1.34 -0.24 -5.82
N GLU A 122 -1.07 -0.70 -4.60
CA GLU A 122 0.02 -1.61 -4.24
C GLU A 122 -0.56 -2.98 -3.91
N ALA A 123 0.13 -4.04 -4.35
CA ALA A 123 -0.12 -5.43 -3.95
C ALA A 123 1.13 -6.01 -3.30
N ARG A 124 0.98 -6.59 -2.11
CA ARG A 124 2.07 -7.27 -1.38
C ARG A 124 2.20 -8.71 -1.80
N ILE A 125 3.32 -9.06 -2.39
CA ILE A 125 3.62 -10.43 -2.80
C ILE A 125 4.38 -11.11 -1.66
N ASN A 126 3.69 -12.03 -1.00
CA ASN A 126 4.24 -12.81 0.10
C ASN A 126 4.56 -14.23 -0.35
N ALA A 127 5.67 -14.79 0.15
CA ALA A 127 6.01 -16.20 0.00
C ALA A 127 5.14 -17.06 0.93
N GLU A 128 3.87 -17.17 0.61
CA GLU A 128 2.83 -17.86 1.37
C GLU A 128 1.94 -18.66 0.42
N ASN A 129 1.36 -19.75 0.93
CA ASN A 129 0.42 -20.56 0.17
C ASN A 129 -1.04 -20.30 0.61
N PRO A 130 -1.83 -19.53 -0.18
CA PRO A 130 -3.22 -19.21 0.14
C PRO A 130 -4.11 -20.47 0.31
N GLU A 131 -3.88 -21.54 -0.47
CA GLU A 131 -4.64 -22.80 -0.39
C GLU A 131 -4.35 -23.57 0.92
N ARG A 132 -3.20 -23.32 1.54
CA ARG A 132 -2.79 -23.91 2.81
C ARG A 132 -2.86 -22.90 3.96
N GLN A 133 -3.94 -22.11 4.00
CA GLN A 133 -4.18 -21.12 5.05
C GLN A 133 -3.05 -20.08 5.20
N PHE A 134 -2.39 -19.72 4.09
CA PHE A 134 -1.27 -18.78 4.05
C PHE A 134 -0.07 -19.26 4.88
N GLN A 135 0.18 -20.56 4.91
CA GLN A 135 1.42 -21.06 5.47
C GLN A 135 2.62 -20.51 4.71
N PRO A 136 3.71 -20.16 5.41
CA PRO A 136 4.96 -19.77 4.75
C PRO A 136 5.40 -20.80 3.71
N SER A 137 5.82 -20.31 2.55
CA SER A 137 6.31 -21.11 1.43
C SER A 137 7.75 -20.75 1.11
N PRO A 138 8.72 -21.14 1.95
CA PRO A 138 10.12 -20.89 1.67
C PRO A 138 10.58 -21.71 0.47
N GLY A 139 11.53 -21.20 -0.30
CA GLY A 139 12.04 -21.90 -1.47
C GLY A 139 13.15 -21.11 -2.16
N LYS A 140 13.74 -21.72 -3.19
CA LYS A 140 14.76 -21.09 -4.02
C LYS A 140 14.11 -20.57 -5.29
N VAL A 141 14.42 -19.35 -5.69
CA VAL A 141 13.96 -18.76 -6.95
C VAL A 141 14.61 -19.51 -8.12
N GLU A 142 13.83 -20.27 -8.87
CA GLU A 142 14.26 -21.03 -10.03
C GLU A 142 14.15 -20.21 -11.31
N ALA A 143 13.01 -19.52 -11.50
CA ALA A 143 12.84 -18.53 -12.55
C ALA A 143 12.19 -17.27 -11.99
N LEU A 144 12.56 -16.10 -12.54
CA LEU A 144 12.07 -14.81 -12.10
C LEU A 144 11.83 -13.91 -13.32
N HIS A 145 10.60 -13.39 -13.42
CA HIS A 145 10.27 -12.24 -14.25
C HIS A 145 9.49 -11.23 -13.41
N LEU A 146 10.11 -10.06 -13.18
CA LEU A 146 9.44 -8.94 -12.54
C LEU A 146 8.92 -7.99 -13.63
N PRO A 147 7.61 -7.73 -13.65
CA PRO A 147 6.99 -6.90 -14.69
C PRO A 147 7.49 -5.46 -14.62
N GLN A 148 7.58 -4.83 -15.79
CA GLN A 148 8.03 -3.44 -15.95
C GLN A 148 7.14 -2.72 -16.95
N GLY A 149 7.10 -1.39 -16.84
CA GLY A 149 6.35 -0.59 -17.80
C GLY A 149 6.04 0.81 -17.29
N PHE A 150 5.34 1.58 -18.11
CA PHE A 150 4.95 2.92 -17.75
C PHE A 150 4.01 2.91 -16.52
N ASN A 151 4.40 3.63 -15.47
CA ASN A 151 3.65 3.65 -14.19
C ASN A 151 3.49 2.25 -13.55
N VAL A 152 4.48 1.38 -13.71
CA VAL A 152 4.65 0.13 -12.97
C VAL A 152 5.95 0.23 -12.18
N ARG A 153 5.88 -0.04 -10.88
CA ARG A 153 7.02 -0.13 -9.97
C ARG A 153 6.98 -1.47 -9.25
N VAL A 154 8.11 -2.16 -9.21
CA VAL A 154 8.26 -3.37 -8.42
C VAL A 154 9.45 -3.19 -7.48
N ASP A 155 9.18 -3.20 -6.18
CA ASP A 155 10.21 -3.22 -5.15
C ASP A 155 10.36 -4.65 -4.65
N SER A 156 11.51 -5.28 -4.87
CA SER A 156 11.73 -6.69 -4.54
C SER A 156 13.16 -6.94 -4.08
N LEU A 157 13.31 -7.93 -3.19
CA LEU A 157 14.61 -8.48 -2.79
C LEU A 157 15.01 -9.70 -3.65
N LEU A 158 14.14 -10.16 -4.54
CA LEU A 158 14.34 -11.39 -5.31
C LEU A 158 15.32 -11.21 -6.46
N TYR A 159 16.13 -12.22 -6.68
CA TYR A 159 16.92 -12.46 -7.89
C TYR A 159 16.98 -13.97 -8.14
N GLN A 160 17.26 -14.37 -9.37
CA GLN A 160 17.38 -15.79 -9.71
C GLN A 160 18.45 -16.48 -8.86
N GLY A 161 18.05 -17.56 -8.20
CA GLY A 161 18.91 -18.29 -7.28
C GLY A 161 18.84 -17.84 -5.82
N TYR A 162 18.13 -16.72 -5.51
CA TYR A 162 17.86 -16.32 -4.12
C TYR A 162 17.07 -17.39 -3.38
N THR A 163 17.36 -17.57 -2.10
CA THR A 163 16.61 -18.49 -1.23
C THR A 163 15.81 -17.71 -0.20
N VAL A 164 14.49 -17.82 -0.28
CA VAL A 164 13.57 -17.22 0.70
C VAL A 164 13.63 -18.01 1.99
N SER A 165 14.00 -17.34 3.06
CA SER A 165 14.17 -17.93 4.39
C SER A 165 12.82 -18.07 5.11
N PRO A 166 12.57 -19.17 5.84
CA PRO A 166 11.39 -19.30 6.70
C PRO A 166 11.49 -18.53 8.03
N TYR A 167 12.61 -17.89 8.32
CA TYR A 167 12.89 -17.24 9.61
C TYR A 167 12.59 -15.73 9.63
N TYR A 168 12.22 -15.16 8.49
CA TYR A 168 11.92 -13.74 8.33
C TYR A 168 10.49 -13.55 7.81
N ASP A 169 10.06 -12.28 7.70
CA ASP A 169 8.79 -11.92 7.09
C ASP A 169 8.66 -12.51 5.67
N SER A 170 7.45 -12.91 5.31
CA SER A 170 7.15 -13.53 4.02
C SER A 170 7.10 -12.56 2.84
N LEU A 171 7.13 -11.25 3.06
CA LEU A 171 7.08 -10.24 2.00
C LEU A 171 8.32 -10.31 1.11
N VAL A 172 8.13 -10.65 -0.15
CA VAL A 172 9.23 -10.81 -1.12
C VAL A 172 9.22 -9.75 -2.23
N ALA A 173 8.07 -9.17 -2.51
CA ALA A 173 7.94 -8.07 -3.45
C ALA A 173 6.71 -7.21 -3.16
N LYS A 174 6.75 -5.97 -3.65
CA LYS A 174 5.59 -5.09 -3.76
C LYS A 174 5.44 -4.72 -5.22
N VAL A 175 4.22 -4.84 -5.75
CA VAL A 175 3.87 -4.42 -7.11
C VAL A 175 2.97 -3.21 -6.98
N ILE A 176 3.41 -2.08 -7.51
CA ILE A 176 2.72 -0.81 -7.42
C ILE A 176 2.41 -0.31 -8.83
N VAL A 177 1.17 0.06 -9.08
CA VAL A 177 0.75 0.62 -10.36
C VAL A 177 0.04 1.94 -10.18
N LYS A 178 0.17 2.82 -11.18
CA LYS A 178 -0.56 4.09 -11.26
C LYS A 178 -1.36 4.16 -12.55
N ALA A 179 -2.59 4.67 -12.47
CA ALA A 179 -3.45 4.94 -13.62
C ALA A 179 -4.27 6.21 -13.38
N PRO A 180 -4.94 6.77 -14.41
CA PRO A 180 -5.78 7.96 -14.25
C PRO A 180 -6.94 7.82 -13.27
N ASP A 181 -7.50 6.61 -13.13
CA ASP A 181 -8.62 6.29 -12.26
C ASP A 181 -8.47 4.88 -11.64
N ARG A 182 -9.33 4.57 -10.66
CA ARG A 182 -9.31 3.31 -9.91
C ARG A 182 -9.49 2.11 -10.81
N GLN A 183 -10.47 2.12 -11.71
CA GLN A 183 -10.77 0.97 -12.57
C GLN A 183 -9.58 0.62 -13.48
N ARG A 184 -8.94 1.65 -14.05
CA ARG A 184 -7.73 1.44 -14.86
C ARG A 184 -6.55 0.98 -14.02
N ALA A 185 -6.43 1.43 -12.77
CA ALA A 185 -5.39 0.96 -11.85
C ALA A 185 -5.60 -0.52 -11.50
N ILE A 186 -6.84 -0.94 -11.18
CA ILE A 186 -7.19 -2.35 -10.95
C ILE A 186 -6.82 -3.20 -12.17
N ASN A 187 -7.28 -2.82 -13.36
CA ASN A 187 -7.00 -3.56 -14.58
C ASN A 187 -5.49 -3.65 -14.88
N LYS A 188 -4.76 -2.54 -14.67
CA LYS A 188 -3.31 -2.52 -14.82
C LYS A 188 -2.62 -3.46 -13.83
N LEU A 189 -3.02 -3.44 -12.56
CA LEU A 189 -2.43 -4.32 -11.54
C LEU A 189 -2.69 -5.79 -11.86
N LYS A 190 -3.88 -6.14 -12.33
CA LYS A 190 -4.21 -7.50 -12.77
C LYS A 190 -3.27 -7.97 -13.89
N VAL A 191 -3.11 -7.18 -14.95
CA VAL A 191 -2.19 -7.50 -16.05
C VAL A 191 -0.74 -7.61 -15.53
N THR A 192 -0.33 -6.71 -14.65
CA THR A 192 1.02 -6.72 -14.07
C THR A 192 1.26 -7.98 -13.22
N LEU A 193 0.26 -8.43 -12.46
CA LEU A 193 0.36 -9.67 -11.69
C LEU A 193 0.39 -10.91 -12.59
N ASP A 194 -0.38 -10.90 -13.68
CA ASP A 194 -0.42 -12.00 -14.67
C ASP A 194 0.89 -12.15 -15.44
N GLU A 195 1.60 -11.05 -15.67
CA GLU A 195 2.94 -11.06 -16.30
C GLU A 195 4.05 -11.52 -15.34
N MET A 196 3.82 -11.50 -14.04
CA MET A 196 4.85 -11.80 -13.05
C MET A 196 5.12 -13.31 -12.96
N VAL A 197 6.39 -13.70 -13.02
CA VAL A 197 6.81 -15.09 -12.82
C VAL A 197 7.74 -15.17 -11.62
N ILE A 198 7.37 -15.97 -10.63
CA ILE A 198 8.20 -16.34 -9.48
C ILE A 198 8.08 -17.86 -9.30
N ASP A 199 9.02 -18.60 -9.85
CA ASP A 199 9.06 -20.07 -9.72
C ASP A 199 9.98 -20.52 -8.58
N GLY A 200 9.65 -21.68 -7.99
CA GLY A 200 10.41 -22.32 -6.92
C GLY A 200 9.73 -22.29 -5.55
N PHE A 201 8.70 -21.47 -5.39
CA PHE A 201 7.83 -21.44 -4.19
C PHE A 201 6.50 -20.74 -4.51
N THR A 202 5.50 -20.99 -3.67
CA THR A 202 4.16 -20.40 -3.84
C THR A 202 4.14 -18.97 -3.29
N THR A 203 3.43 -18.07 -3.97
CA THR A 203 3.21 -16.70 -3.53
C THR A 203 1.72 -16.35 -3.44
N THR A 204 1.43 -15.18 -2.89
CA THR A 204 0.06 -14.63 -2.83
C THR A 204 -0.42 -14.00 -4.15
N ALA A 205 0.37 -14.01 -5.23
CA ALA A 205 0.05 -13.29 -6.47
C ALA A 205 -1.31 -13.68 -7.07
N ASP A 206 -1.57 -14.98 -7.24
CA ASP A 206 -2.82 -15.48 -7.79
C ASP A 206 -4.03 -15.15 -6.90
N PHE A 207 -3.85 -15.21 -5.59
CA PHE A 207 -4.86 -14.80 -4.64
C PHE A 207 -5.19 -13.31 -4.76
N LEU A 208 -4.18 -12.44 -4.89
CA LEU A 208 -4.38 -11.00 -5.08
C LEU A 208 -5.06 -10.70 -6.42
N TYR A 209 -4.71 -11.43 -7.48
CA TYR A 209 -5.41 -11.35 -8.76
C TYR A 209 -6.90 -11.71 -8.61
N ALA A 210 -7.21 -12.78 -7.85
CA ALA A 210 -8.59 -13.17 -7.58
C ALA A 210 -9.35 -12.09 -6.76
N VAL A 211 -8.71 -11.47 -5.77
CA VAL A 211 -9.28 -10.34 -5.03
C VAL A 211 -9.60 -9.17 -5.95
N LEU A 212 -8.65 -8.77 -6.80
CA LEU A 212 -8.83 -7.69 -7.78
C LEU A 212 -9.89 -8.00 -8.85
N SER A 213 -10.17 -9.27 -9.07
CA SER A 213 -11.20 -9.75 -10.02
C SER A 213 -12.56 -10.00 -9.37
N TYR A 214 -12.63 -9.93 -8.04
CA TYR A 214 -13.88 -10.14 -7.33
C TYR A 214 -14.84 -8.98 -7.61
N PRO A 215 -16.10 -9.25 -8.06
CA PRO A 215 -16.99 -8.21 -8.57
C PRO A 215 -17.21 -7.04 -7.62
N LEU A 216 -17.33 -7.33 -6.31
CA LEU A 216 -17.53 -6.31 -5.31
C LEU A 216 -16.31 -5.39 -5.15
N TYR A 217 -15.09 -5.92 -5.26
CA TYR A 217 -13.87 -5.11 -5.24
C TYR A 217 -13.69 -4.33 -6.55
N ALA A 218 -13.92 -5.01 -7.69
CA ALA A 218 -13.66 -4.44 -9.01
C ALA A 218 -14.66 -3.35 -9.38
N ASP A 219 -15.96 -3.64 -9.23
CA ASP A 219 -17.05 -2.84 -9.79
C ASP A 219 -18.11 -2.45 -8.75
N GLY A 220 -17.99 -2.94 -7.50
CA GLY A 220 -18.95 -2.68 -6.43
C GLY A 220 -18.75 -1.35 -5.70
N ASP A 221 -19.57 -1.13 -4.67
CA ASP A 221 -19.39 0.02 -3.79
C ASP A 221 -18.13 -0.16 -2.94
N ALA A 222 -17.20 0.77 -3.07
CA ALA A 222 -15.93 0.74 -2.34
C ALA A 222 -16.11 0.69 -0.81
N LYS A 223 -17.24 1.18 -0.28
CA LYS A 223 -17.58 1.11 1.15
C LYS A 223 -17.78 -0.32 1.66
N GLU A 224 -18.09 -1.26 0.78
CA GLU A 224 -18.24 -2.67 1.16
C GLU A 224 -16.88 -3.39 1.28
N VAL A 225 -15.80 -2.74 0.82
CA VAL A 225 -14.42 -3.23 0.94
C VAL A 225 -13.81 -2.72 2.24
N ASP A 226 -14.26 -3.26 3.35
CA ASP A 226 -13.76 -2.94 4.69
C ASP A 226 -12.75 -3.98 5.22
N ILE A 227 -12.29 -3.79 6.46
CA ILE A 227 -11.30 -4.67 7.11
C ILE A 227 -11.77 -6.13 7.29
N LYS A 228 -13.08 -6.43 7.10
CA LYS A 228 -13.67 -7.78 7.15
C LYS A 228 -13.99 -8.33 5.75
N PHE A 229 -13.69 -7.60 4.70
CA PHE A 229 -14.00 -7.99 3.33
C PHE A 229 -13.52 -9.41 2.99
N LEU A 230 -12.25 -9.72 3.23
CA LEU A 230 -11.69 -11.04 2.92
C LEU A 230 -12.29 -12.17 3.78
N ASP A 231 -12.61 -11.88 5.04
CA ASP A 231 -13.23 -12.84 5.96
C ASP A 231 -14.66 -13.19 5.51
N ARG A 232 -15.42 -12.18 5.03
CA ARG A 232 -16.82 -12.37 4.58
C ARG A 232 -16.92 -13.15 3.29
N HIS A 233 -16.02 -12.90 2.34
CA HIS A 233 -16.21 -13.37 0.95
C HIS A 233 -15.46 -14.65 0.60
N GLN A 234 -14.60 -15.18 1.47
CA GLN A 234 -13.89 -16.47 1.29
C GLN A 234 -13.33 -16.66 -0.15
N ILE A 235 -12.69 -15.65 -0.69
CA ILE A 235 -12.26 -15.54 -2.10
C ILE A 235 -11.37 -16.74 -2.54
N ILE A 236 -10.72 -17.43 -1.60
CA ILE A 236 -9.84 -18.59 -1.86
C ILE A 236 -10.56 -19.79 -2.47
N LYS A 237 -11.89 -19.93 -2.32
CA LYS A 237 -12.65 -21.06 -2.85
C LYS A 237 -12.93 -20.99 -4.36
N GLY A 238 -12.54 -19.93 -5.03
CA GLY A 238 -12.79 -19.68 -6.45
C GLY A 238 -11.60 -19.91 -7.37
N VAL A 239 -10.45 -20.27 -6.86
CA VAL A 239 -9.26 -20.63 -7.65
C VAL A 239 -9.21 -22.14 -7.74
N SER A 240 -10.05 -22.72 -8.61
CA SER A 240 -10.02 -24.12 -9.07
C SER A 240 -9.94 -24.14 -10.58
#